data_d7eacf89179805970280834f0c98eecc
#
_entry.id   d7eacf89179805970280834f0c98eecc
#
_cell.length_a   1.000
_cell.length_b   1.000
_cell.length_c   1.000
_cell.angle_alpha   90.00
_cell.angle_beta   90.00
_cell.angle_gamma   90.00
#
_symmetry.space_group_name_H-M   'P 1'
#
loop_
_entity.id
_entity.type
_entity.pdbx_description
1 polymer ?
#
loop_
_entity_poly.entity_id
_entity_poly.type
_entity_poly.pdbx_seq_one_letter_code
_entity_poly.pdbx_strand_id
1 'polypeptide(L)'
;MDPVMLIKIPFIQYLYGIKSMRQTMKEIEVNVAYRWFLGLDMLDSVPHFSTFGKNYTRRFKDTGLFEQIFAKILEDCMKFNLVDTEQIFVDSTHVKACANSKKMRKRVAHEQALWYEEELQKEIAKDRESHGKKPLKEKDRNDPSSGSGGSMDSQEEIPEGVKTQKCSTTDPESGWFRKGEHKHVFAYAVETACDKHGWILGYSVHPGNEHDSRTFKPLYDKIKHYHPAMIVADAGYRTPAIAHELLEDGVEPLFPYKRPMTKDVFFRKYEYVYDEAYDCYLCPENQILSYRTTNRDGYKEYHSCGAVSYTHLRAHETPEHL
;
A
#
# COMPACT_ATOMS: atom_id res chain seq x y z
N MET A 1 -16.79 15.21 30.51
CA MET A 1 -16.56 13.77 30.27
C MET A 1 -15.09 13.49 30.53
N ASP A 2 -14.80 12.48 31.28
CA ASP A 2 -13.44 12.04 31.60
C ASP A 2 -12.71 11.58 30.31
N PRO A 3 -11.44 12.01 30.09
CA PRO A 3 -10.63 11.56 28.94
C PRO A 3 -10.42 10.04 28.90
N VAL A 4 -10.25 9.39 30.05
CA VAL A 4 -10.06 7.94 30.14
C VAL A 4 -11.31 7.21 29.66
N MET A 5 -12.50 7.67 30.05
CA MET A 5 -13.77 7.12 29.59
C MET A 5 -13.94 7.27 28.05
N LEU A 6 -13.49 8.40 27.49
CA LEU A 6 -13.54 8.63 26.04
C LEU A 6 -12.69 7.62 25.22
N ILE A 7 -11.63 7.08 25.81
CA ILE A 7 -10.80 6.04 25.18
C ILE A 7 -11.39 4.65 25.41
N LYS A 8 -11.88 4.37 26.63
CA LYS A 8 -12.44 3.07 27.01
C LYS A 8 -13.72 2.73 26.24
N ILE A 9 -14.55 3.70 25.89
CA ILE A 9 -15.81 3.47 25.14
C ILE A 9 -15.57 2.88 23.75
N PRO A 10 -14.71 3.44 22.88
CA PRO A 10 -14.36 2.80 21.61
C PRO A 10 -13.72 1.43 21.80
N PHE A 11 -12.94 1.24 22.85
CA PHE A 11 -12.33 -0.06 23.15
C PHE A 11 -13.41 -1.14 23.37
N ILE A 12 -14.46 -0.85 24.15
CA ILE A 12 -15.62 -1.74 24.29
C ILE A 12 -16.25 -2.00 22.92
N GLN A 13 -16.49 -0.95 22.14
CA GLN A 13 -17.13 -1.06 20.83
C GLN A 13 -16.39 -2.03 19.89
N TYR A 14 -15.09 -1.88 19.79
CA TYR A 14 -14.28 -2.70 18.87
C TYR A 14 -14.06 -4.12 19.41
N LEU A 15 -13.80 -4.27 20.72
CA LEU A 15 -13.58 -5.58 21.33
C LEU A 15 -14.80 -6.51 21.20
N TYR A 16 -16.00 -5.95 21.33
CA TYR A 16 -17.23 -6.70 21.26
C TYR A 16 -17.95 -6.60 19.91
N GLY A 17 -17.35 -5.96 18.92
CA GLY A 17 -17.90 -5.86 17.56
C GLY A 17 -19.23 -5.10 17.48
N ILE A 18 -19.47 -4.12 18.37
CA ILE A 18 -20.72 -3.36 18.39
C ILE A 18 -20.78 -2.40 17.18
N LYS A 19 -21.85 -2.48 16.39
CA LYS A 19 -21.91 -1.85 15.06
C LYS A 19 -21.94 -0.32 15.06
N SER A 20 -22.33 0.33 16.16
CA SER A 20 -22.42 1.79 16.19
C SER A 20 -22.25 2.34 17.58
N MET A 21 -21.71 3.58 17.69
CA MET A 21 -21.59 4.28 18.96
C MET A 21 -22.93 4.46 19.68
N ARG A 22 -24.02 4.66 18.96
CA ARG A 22 -25.37 4.73 19.56
C ARG A 22 -25.74 3.43 20.26
N GLN A 23 -25.44 2.28 19.63
CA GLN A 23 -25.69 0.97 20.21
C GLN A 23 -24.76 0.73 21.42
N THR A 24 -23.49 1.11 21.29
CA THR A 24 -22.52 1.02 22.40
C THR A 24 -23.02 1.74 23.65
N MET A 25 -23.51 2.96 23.52
CA MET A 25 -24.07 3.71 24.67
C MET A 25 -25.26 3.00 25.30
N LYS A 26 -26.17 2.44 24.51
CA LYS A 26 -27.33 1.67 25.02
C LYS A 26 -26.89 0.40 25.76
N GLU A 27 -25.87 -0.29 25.24
CA GLU A 27 -25.36 -1.48 25.92
C GLU A 27 -24.63 -1.13 27.22
N ILE A 28 -23.91 -0.01 27.27
CA ILE A 28 -23.31 0.49 28.51
C ILE A 28 -24.38 0.81 29.56
N GLU A 29 -25.55 1.30 29.17
CA GLU A 29 -26.65 1.58 30.10
C GLU A 29 -27.09 0.35 30.88
N VAL A 30 -27.13 -0.83 30.26
CA VAL A 30 -27.67 -2.06 30.82
C VAL A 30 -26.63 -3.10 31.23
N ASN A 31 -25.39 -2.96 30.79
CA ASN A 31 -24.34 -3.94 31.08
C ASN A 31 -23.47 -3.48 32.25
N VAL A 32 -23.60 -4.18 33.37
CA VAL A 32 -22.85 -3.86 34.61
C VAL A 32 -21.34 -3.99 34.41
N ALA A 33 -20.86 -4.95 33.62
CA ALA A 33 -19.42 -5.12 33.35
C ALA A 33 -18.85 -3.92 32.58
N TYR A 34 -19.58 -3.39 31.61
CA TYR A 34 -19.16 -2.20 30.86
C TYR A 34 -19.16 -0.96 31.75
N ARG A 35 -20.18 -0.82 32.60
CA ARG A 35 -20.25 0.28 33.57
C ARG A 35 -19.06 0.23 34.53
N TRP A 36 -18.81 -0.92 35.11
CA TRP A 36 -17.64 -1.13 35.98
C TRP A 36 -16.31 -0.81 35.28
N PHE A 37 -16.11 -1.30 34.07
CA PHE A 37 -14.89 -1.01 33.30
C PHE A 37 -14.71 0.49 33.05
N LEU A 38 -15.80 1.23 32.85
CA LEU A 38 -15.80 2.68 32.63
C LEU A 38 -15.67 3.49 33.94
N GLY A 39 -15.82 2.84 35.10
CA GLY A 39 -15.85 3.50 36.41
C GLY A 39 -17.20 4.22 36.64
N LEU A 40 -18.30 3.74 36.04
CA LEU A 40 -19.65 4.25 36.26
C LEU A 40 -20.37 3.45 37.35
N ASP A 41 -20.98 4.15 38.31
CA ASP A 41 -21.89 3.54 39.27
C ASP A 41 -23.25 3.23 38.62
N MET A 42 -24.08 2.42 39.28
CA MET A 42 -25.39 1.99 38.76
C MET A 42 -26.33 3.15 38.50
N LEU A 43 -26.19 4.24 39.26
CA LEU A 43 -27.02 5.45 39.11
C LEU A 43 -26.42 6.52 38.21
N ASP A 44 -25.17 6.35 37.76
CA ASP A 44 -24.54 7.32 36.90
C ASP A 44 -25.17 7.33 35.49
N SER A 45 -25.32 8.54 34.94
CA SER A 45 -25.83 8.70 33.56
C SER A 45 -24.78 8.36 32.53
N VAL A 46 -25.16 7.58 31.52
CA VAL A 46 -24.32 7.28 30.36
C VAL A 46 -24.34 8.48 29.40
N PRO A 47 -23.19 8.93 28.86
CA PRO A 47 -23.16 10.05 27.95
C PRO A 47 -23.94 9.78 26.66
N HIS A 48 -24.60 10.81 26.15
CA HIS A 48 -25.24 10.70 24.83
C HIS A 48 -24.17 10.55 23.73
N PHE A 49 -24.43 9.70 22.74
CA PHE A 49 -23.47 9.40 21.65
C PHE A 49 -23.00 10.65 20.90
N SER A 50 -23.84 11.67 20.72
CA SER A 50 -23.43 12.93 20.06
C SER A 50 -22.49 13.76 20.93
N THR A 51 -22.67 13.75 22.25
CA THR A 51 -21.76 14.42 23.21
C THR A 51 -20.43 13.71 23.21
N PHE A 52 -20.42 12.38 23.18
CA PHE A 52 -19.23 11.58 23.01
C PHE A 52 -18.47 11.99 21.73
N GLY A 53 -19.12 11.95 20.57
CA GLY A 53 -18.47 12.25 19.28
C GLY A 53 -17.86 13.65 19.24
N LYS A 54 -18.55 14.67 19.74
CA LYS A 54 -18.03 16.04 19.81
C LYS A 54 -16.79 16.16 20.71
N ASN A 55 -16.82 15.51 21.90
CA ASN A 55 -15.68 15.52 22.83
C ASN A 55 -14.50 14.74 22.26
N TYR A 56 -14.74 13.57 21.65
CA TYR A 56 -13.72 12.73 21.05
C TYR A 56 -12.97 13.49 19.95
N THR A 57 -13.68 14.03 18.98
CA THR A 57 -13.09 14.82 17.88
C THR A 57 -12.33 16.03 18.38
N ARG A 58 -12.89 16.79 19.34
CA ARG A 58 -12.24 18.00 19.84
C ARG A 58 -10.97 17.75 20.63
N ARG A 59 -10.88 16.61 21.32
CA ARG A 59 -9.76 16.32 22.24
C ARG A 59 -8.67 15.47 21.63
N PHE A 60 -9.00 14.57 20.71
CA PHE A 60 -8.08 13.55 20.22
C PHE A 60 -7.76 13.63 18.73
N LYS A 61 -8.53 14.42 17.97
CA LYS A 61 -8.20 14.65 16.57
C LYS A 61 -6.79 15.26 16.48
N ASP A 62 -5.97 14.72 15.60
CA ASP A 62 -4.61 15.18 15.28
C ASP A 62 -3.62 15.16 16.46
N THR A 63 -3.87 14.36 17.50
CA THR A 63 -2.99 14.30 18.70
C THR A 63 -1.95 13.18 18.66
N GLY A 64 -2.05 12.20 17.75
CA GLY A 64 -1.20 11.00 17.73
C GLY A 64 -1.33 10.12 19.00
N LEU A 65 -2.39 10.32 19.82
CA LEU A 65 -2.55 9.61 21.10
C LEU A 65 -2.72 8.11 20.91
N PHE A 66 -3.45 7.69 19.87
CA PHE A 66 -3.68 6.26 19.64
C PHE A 66 -2.42 5.55 19.20
N GLU A 67 -1.58 6.20 18.41
CA GLU A 67 -0.26 5.71 18.04
C GLU A 67 0.64 5.57 19.29
N GLN A 68 0.59 6.51 20.21
CA GLN A 68 1.36 6.44 21.46
C GLN A 68 0.87 5.30 22.37
N ILE A 69 -0.45 5.10 22.48
CA ILE A 69 -1.03 3.98 23.25
C ILE A 69 -0.61 2.65 22.61
N PHE A 70 -0.71 2.55 21.28
CA PHE A 70 -0.29 1.35 20.53
C PHE A 70 1.19 1.05 20.78
N ALA A 71 2.06 2.04 20.60
CA ALA A 71 3.51 1.89 20.82
C ALA A 71 3.83 1.44 22.25
N LYS A 72 3.11 2.00 23.24
CA LYS A 72 3.31 1.63 24.66
C LYS A 72 2.91 0.19 24.96
N ILE A 73 1.77 -0.26 24.43
CA ILE A 73 1.31 -1.65 24.58
C ILE A 73 2.32 -2.60 23.91
N LEU A 74 2.78 -2.25 22.71
CA LEU A 74 3.75 -3.06 21.97
C LEU A 74 5.09 -3.15 22.71
N GLU A 75 5.58 -2.04 23.26
CA GLU A 75 6.78 -2.02 24.11
C GLU A 75 6.65 -2.98 25.30
N ASP A 76 5.50 -2.98 25.95
CA ASP A 76 5.27 -3.88 27.09
C ASP A 76 5.18 -5.35 26.63
N CYS A 77 4.56 -5.64 25.49
CA CYS A 77 4.57 -6.98 24.88
C CYS A 77 6.00 -7.46 24.55
N MET A 78 6.85 -6.58 24.05
CA MET A 78 8.26 -6.88 23.77
C MET A 78 9.04 -7.20 25.06
N LYS A 79 8.82 -6.47 26.15
CA LYS A 79 9.45 -6.76 27.45
C LYS A 79 9.14 -8.16 27.98
N PHE A 80 7.96 -8.69 27.63
CA PHE A 80 7.56 -10.06 27.99
C PHE A 80 7.95 -11.10 26.93
N ASN A 81 8.75 -10.74 25.92
CA ASN A 81 9.16 -11.61 24.80
C ASN A 81 7.97 -12.27 24.07
N LEU A 82 6.84 -11.57 23.95
CA LEU A 82 5.66 -12.05 23.23
C LEU A 82 5.73 -11.79 21.72
N VAL A 83 6.62 -10.88 21.31
CA VAL A 83 6.74 -10.39 19.93
C VAL A 83 8.09 -10.81 19.37
N ASP A 84 8.07 -11.34 18.13
CA ASP A 84 9.25 -11.69 17.36
C ASP A 84 9.42 -10.71 16.20
N THR A 85 10.51 -9.96 16.18
CA THR A 85 10.80 -8.95 15.15
C THR A 85 11.73 -9.43 14.04
N GLU A 86 12.20 -10.69 14.11
CA GLU A 86 13.14 -11.23 13.12
C GLU A 86 12.49 -11.37 11.73
N GLN A 87 11.23 -11.81 11.71
CA GLN A 87 10.46 -11.99 10.47
C GLN A 87 9.18 -11.17 10.54
N ILE A 88 9.03 -10.23 9.62
CA ILE A 88 7.85 -9.37 9.56
C ILE A 88 7.04 -9.67 8.30
N PHE A 89 5.74 -9.87 8.48
CA PHE A 89 4.78 -10.11 7.40
C PHE A 89 4.00 -8.83 7.14
N VAL A 90 3.98 -8.40 5.89
CA VAL A 90 3.27 -7.18 5.45
C VAL A 90 2.12 -7.57 4.54
N ASP A 91 0.92 -7.08 4.85
CA ASP A 91 -0.28 -7.29 4.04
C ASP A 91 -1.20 -6.07 4.12
N SER A 92 -2.03 -5.92 3.09
CA SER A 92 -2.97 -4.81 2.96
C SER A 92 -4.42 -5.31 2.96
N THR A 93 -5.26 -4.64 3.72
CA THR A 93 -6.70 -4.90 3.79
C THR A 93 -7.51 -3.66 3.45
N HIS A 94 -8.53 -3.82 2.59
CA HIS A 94 -9.41 -2.72 2.23
C HIS A 94 -10.62 -2.61 3.15
N VAL A 95 -10.76 -1.48 3.82
CA VAL A 95 -11.89 -1.15 4.69
C VAL A 95 -12.82 -0.17 3.98
N LYS A 96 -14.09 -0.53 3.84
CA LYS A 96 -15.08 0.33 3.19
C LYS A 96 -15.29 1.61 3.98
N ALA A 97 -15.16 2.75 3.32
CA ALA A 97 -15.43 4.06 3.89
C ALA A 97 -16.95 4.29 4.09
N CYS A 98 -17.28 5.10 5.10
CA CYS A 98 -18.65 5.56 5.31
C CYS A 98 -18.96 6.75 4.39
N ALA A 99 -18.84 6.53 3.08
CA ALA A 99 -18.96 7.55 2.04
C ALA A 99 -20.09 7.25 1.07
N ASN A 100 -20.76 8.31 0.61
CA ASN A 100 -21.81 8.18 -0.41
C ASN A 100 -21.17 8.10 -1.80
N SER A 101 -21.29 6.93 -2.46
CA SER A 101 -20.71 6.68 -3.79
C SER A 101 -21.32 7.54 -4.91
N LYS A 102 -22.47 8.17 -4.69
CA LYS A 102 -23.12 9.07 -5.66
C LYS A 102 -22.66 10.53 -5.51
N LYS A 103 -22.06 10.89 -4.36
CA LYS A 103 -21.55 12.23 -4.09
C LYS A 103 -20.02 12.23 -4.24
N MET A 104 -19.54 12.55 -5.44
CA MET A 104 -18.12 12.54 -5.74
C MET A 104 -17.71 13.78 -6.54
N ARG A 105 -16.45 14.19 -6.40
CA ARG A 105 -15.80 15.25 -7.18
C ARG A 105 -14.46 14.76 -7.73
N LYS A 106 -13.92 15.44 -8.74
CA LYS A 106 -12.55 15.20 -9.20
C LYS A 106 -11.58 15.99 -8.30
N ARG A 107 -10.45 15.41 -7.96
CA ARG A 107 -9.36 16.05 -7.20
C ARG A 107 -8.04 15.68 -7.87
N VAL A 108 -7.04 16.55 -7.72
CA VAL A 108 -5.66 16.25 -8.11
C VAL A 108 -5.15 15.04 -7.32
N ALA A 109 -4.39 14.15 -7.96
CA ALA A 109 -3.84 12.98 -7.30
C ALA A 109 -2.90 13.38 -6.14
N HIS A 110 -2.91 12.60 -5.07
CA HIS A 110 -2.20 12.93 -3.84
C HIS A 110 -0.67 12.84 -4.01
N GLU A 111 0.08 13.68 -3.28
CA GLU A 111 1.55 13.81 -3.37
C GLU A 111 2.33 12.53 -3.01
N GLN A 112 1.76 11.63 -2.20
CA GLN A 112 2.43 10.36 -1.84
C GLN A 112 2.71 9.44 -3.03
N ALA A 113 1.97 9.60 -4.14
CA ALA A 113 2.26 8.89 -5.38
C ALA A 113 3.58 9.37 -6.03
N LEU A 114 4.04 10.57 -5.70
CA LEU A 114 5.22 11.19 -6.30
C LEU A 114 6.52 10.53 -5.84
N TRP A 115 6.65 10.21 -4.54
CA TRP A 115 7.86 9.57 -4.03
C TRP A 115 8.22 8.27 -4.78
N TYR A 116 7.25 7.37 -4.93
CA TYR A 116 7.48 6.12 -5.66
C TYR A 116 7.85 6.35 -7.13
N GLU A 117 7.18 7.31 -7.79
CA GLU A 117 7.48 7.66 -9.17
C GLU A 117 8.90 8.27 -9.29
N GLU A 118 9.32 9.10 -8.33
CA GLU A 118 10.66 9.70 -8.30
C GLU A 118 11.73 8.65 -8.04
N GLU A 119 11.53 7.74 -7.08
CA GLU A 119 12.49 6.69 -6.77
C GLU A 119 12.65 5.72 -7.94
N LEU A 120 11.55 5.30 -8.54
CA LEU A 120 11.57 4.47 -9.75
C LEU A 120 12.31 5.15 -10.91
N GLN A 121 12.15 6.47 -11.11
CA GLN A 121 12.86 7.21 -12.15
C GLN A 121 14.37 7.30 -11.86
N LYS A 122 14.79 7.45 -10.61
CA LYS A 122 16.20 7.42 -10.21
C LYS A 122 16.84 6.05 -10.51
N GLU A 123 16.15 4.95 -10.13
CA GLU A 123 16.63 3.60 -10.41
C GLU A 123 16.75 3.32 -11.91
N ILE A 124 15.75 3.69 -12.69
CA ILE A 124 15.79 3.57 -14.15
C ILE A 124 16.96 4.39 -14.74
N ALA A 125 17.15 5.60 -14.27
CA ALA A 125 18.23 6.47 -14.73
C ALA A 125 19.61 5.86 -14.42
N LYS A 126 19.84 5.39 -13.19
CA LYS A 126 21.07 4.73 -12.73
C LYS A 126 21.39 3.48 -13.56
N ASP A 127 20.38 2.63 -13.76
CA ASP A 127 20.54 1.40 -14.54
C ASP A 127 20.85 1.70 -16.03
N ARG A 128 20.19 2.67 -16.62
CA ARG A 128 20.46 3.09 -18.00
C ARG A 128 21.83 3.74 -18.16
N GLU A 129 22.28 4.54 -17.18
CA GLU A 129 23.59 5.17 -17.17
C GLU A 129 24.70 4.12 -17.06
N SER A 130 24.55 3.10 -16.22
CA SER A 130 25.51 1.98 -16.09
C SER A 130 25.70 1.23 -17.40
N HIS A 131 24.68 1.23 -18.27
CA HIS A 131 24.69 0.60 -19.60
C HIS A 131 24.98 1.61 -20.75
N GLY A 132 25.41 2.83 -20.43
CA GLY A 132 25.75 3.85 -21.44
C GLY A 132 24.56 4.36 -22.27
N LYS A 133 23.33 4.22 -21.76
CA LYS A 133 22.11 4.68 -22.43
C LYS A 133 21.70 6.07 -21.93
N LYS A 134 21.14 6.87 -22.84
CA LYS A 134 20.58 8.19 -22.49
C LYS A 134 19.37 8.03 -21.57
N PRO A 135 19.11 8.97 -20.63
CA PRO A 135 17.91 8.98 -19.81
C PRO A 135 16.63 8.93 -20.67
N LEU A 136 15.56 8.40 -20.12
CA LEU A 136 14.26 8.40 -20.80
C LEU A 136 13.79 9.84 -20.95
N LYS A 137 13.28 10.20 -22.14
CA LYS A 137 12.59 11.49 -22.32
C LYS A 137 11.37 11.53 -21.40
N GLU A 138 11.19 12.65 -20.70
CA GLU A 138 9.93 12.90 -20.01
C GLU A 138 8.77 12.74 -21.00
N LYS A 139 7.75 11.99 -20.60
CA LYS A 139 6.53 11.86 -21.40
C LYS A 139 5.85 13.21 -21.36
N ASP A 140 5.66 13.84 -22.51
CA ASP A 140 4.75 14.99 -22.59
C ASP A 140 3.42 14.57 -21.96
N ARG A 141 3.01 15.29 -20.91
CA ARG A 141 1.80 14.98 -20.12
C ARG A 141 0.49 15.15 -20.91
N ASN A 142 0.59 15.41 -22.19
CA ASN A 142 -0.49 15.73 -23.13
C ASN A 142 -0.80 14.65 -24.15
N ASP A 143 -0.70 13.34 -23.81
CA ASP A 143 -1.14 12.29 -24.73
C ASP A 143 -2.63 11.95 -24.50
N PRO A 144 -3.54 12.28 -25.46
CA PRO A 144 -4.99 12.26 -25.24
C PRO A 144 -5.66 10.89 -25.39
N SER A 145 -4.93 9.76 -25.31
CA SER A 145 -5.47 8.43 -25.64
C SER A 145 -5.98 7.60 -24.45
N SER A 146 -6.68 8.20 -23.49
CA SER A 146 -7.57 7.40 -22.60
C SER A 146 -8.78 8.22 -22.19
N GLY A 147 -9.69 8.39 -23.16
CA GLY A 147 -10.98 8.97 -22.91
C GLY A 147 -12.05 7.91 -22.67
N SER A 148 -12.87 8.09 -21.67
CA SER A 148 -14.31 7.83 -21.73
C SER A 148 -14.96 8.45 -20.52
N GLY A 149 -15.65 9.50 -20.69
CA GLY A 149 -17.09 9.68 -20.83
C GLY A 149 -17.84 9.77 -19.54
N GLY A 150 -18.38 10.94 -19.21
CA GLY A 150 -19.63 11.02 -18.49
C GLY A 150 -19.73 12.02 -17.33
N SER A 151 -20.26 13.17 -17.68
CA SER A 151 -21.24 14.02 -16.97
C SER A 151 -20.82 14.85 -15.76
N MET A 152 -21.00 16.11 -16.00
CA MET A 152 -20.99 17.36 -15.24
C MET A 152 -21.49 17.29 -13.79
N ASP A 153 -20.76 17.95 -12.86
CA ASP A 153 -21.27 19.17 -12.21
C ASP A 153 -20.16 19.91 -11.44
N SER A 154 -20.24 21.25 -11.53
CA SER A 154 -19.55 22.34 -10.82
C SER A 154 -18.07 22.24 -10.46
N GLN A 155 -17.32 23.12 -11.02
CA GLN A 155 -15.97 23.27 -11.44
C GLN A 155 -15.12 24.07 -10.45
N GLU A 156 -14.05 23.46 -9.98
CA GLU A 156 -12.76 24.14 -9.87
C GLU A 156 -12.01 23.82 -11.16
N GLU A 157 -11.55 24.80 -11.93
CA GLU A 157 -10.77 24.62 -13.16
C GLU A 157 -9.45 23.94 -12.82
N ILE A 158 -9.37 22.64 -13.09
CA ILE A 158 -8.14 21.87 -12.93
C ILE A 158 -7.33 22.07 -14.23
N PRO A 159 -6.05 22.49 -14.15
CA PRO A 159 -5.22 22.68 -15.35
C PRO A 159 -5.17 21.41 -16.21
N GLU A 160 -5.22 21.56 -17.52
CA GLU A 160 -5.08 20.46 -18.47
C GLU A 160 -3.73 19.75 -18.26
N GLY A 161 -3.76 18.41 -18.17
CA GLY A 161 -2.56 17.57 -18.00
C GLY A 161 -2.32 17.03 -16.59
N VAL A 162 -3.11 17.41 -15.58
CA VAL A 162 -2.97 16.89 -14.22
C VAL A 162 -3.77 15.60 -14.03
N LYS A 163 -3.14 14.56 -13.49
CA LYS A 163 -3.84 13.31 -13.12
C LYS A 163 -4.89 13.61 -12.07
N THR A 164 -6.17 13.34 -12.39
CA THR A 164 -7.28 13.54 -11.45
C THR A 164 -7.83 12.22 -10.96
N GLN A 165 -8.26 12.18 -9.70
CA GLN A 165 -8.93 11.02 -9.11
C GLN A 165 -10.32 11.40 -8.61
N LYS A 166 -11.21 10.39 -8.57
CA LYS A 166 -12.54 10.56 -7.98
C LYS A 166 -12.42 10.61 -6.46
N CYS A 167 -12.98 11.66 -5.85
CA CYS A 167 -12.95 11.87 -4.41
C CYS A 167 -14.38 11.99 -3.88
N SER A 168 -14.66 11.40 -2.72
CA SER A 168 -15.93 11.58 -2.05
C SER A 168 -16.06 12.98 -1.46
N THR A 169 -17.24 13.59 -1.57
CA THR A 169 -17.53 14.87 -0.90
C THR A 169 -17.87 14.71 0.57
N THR A 170 -18.27 13.50 0.98
CA THR A 170 -18.62 13.19 2.38
C THR A 170 -17.44 12.65 3.18
N ASP A 171 -16.47 12.05 2.51
CA ASP A 171 -15.25 11.49 3.09
C ASP A 171 -14.09 11.68 2.11
N PRO A 172 -13.48 12.89 2.07
CA PRO A 172 -12.48 13.26 1.06
C PRO A 172 -11.18 12.48 1.13
N GLU A 173 -10.88 11.85 2.26
CA GLU A 173 -9.65 11.08 2.49
C GLU A 173 -9.77 9.65 1.93
N SER A 174 -11.00 9.18 1.69
CA SER A 174 -11.22 7.84 1.14
C SER A 174 -10.92 7.77 -0.35
N GLY A 175 -10.36 6.62 -0.79
CA GLY A 175 -10.05 6.36 -2.19
C GLY A 175 -11.16 5.61 -2.93
N TRP A 176 -11.29 5.88 -4.25
CA TRP A 176 -12.23 5.17 -5.12
C TRP A 176 -11.63 3.84 -5.54
N PHE A 177 -12.08 2.75 -4.91
CA PHE A 177 -11.52 1.41 -5.08
C PHE A 177 -12.49 0.48 -5.82
N ARG A 178 -11.94 -0.38 -6.69
CA ARG A 178 -12.70 -1.41 -7.40
C ARG A 178 -12.61 -2.74 -6.65
N LYS A 179 -13.72 -3.16 -6.02
CA LYS A 179 -13.81 -4.44 -5.35
C LYS A 179 -14.48 -5.47 -6.25
N GLY A 180 -13.69 -6.43 -6.78
CA GLY A 180 -14.18 -7.44 -7.71
C GLY A 180 -14.56 -6.86 -9.08
N GLU A 181 -15.31 -7.63 -9.89
CA GLU A 181 -15.56 -7.26 -11.29
C GLU A 181 -16.52 -6.08 -11.48
N HIS A 182 -17.43 -5.84 -10.55
CA HIS A 182 -18.56 -4.91 -10.78
C HIS A 182 -18.81 -3.86 -9.69
N LYS A 183 -18.10 -3.87 -8.57
CA LYS A 183 -18.37 -2.91 -7.48
C LYS A 183 -17.23 -1.92 -7.27
N HIS A 184 -17.56 -0.63 -7.43
CA HIS A 184 -16.70 0.46 -7.01
C HIS A 184 -17.23 1.01 -5.69
N VAL A 185 -16.34 1.20 -4.73
CA VAL A 185 -16.64 1.75 -3.41
C VAL A 185 -15.55 2.71 -2.99
N PHE A 186 -15.90 3.66 -2.15
CA PHE A 186 -14.90 4.41 -1.41
C PHE A 186 -14.38 3.54 -0.27
N ALA A 187 -13.07 3.43 -0.16
CA ALA A 187 -12.39 2.58 0.81
C ALA A 187 -11.07 3.20 1.28
N TYR A 188 -10.57 2.67 2.37
CA TYR A 188 -9.20 2.85 2.86
C TYR A 188 -8.43 1.55 2.67
N ALA A 189 -7.18 1.65 2.28
CA ALA A 189 -6.21 0.57 2.39
C ALA A 189 -5.57 0.68 3.77
N VAL A 190 -5.64 -0.39 4.56
CA VAL A 190 -4.98 -0.50 5.85
C VAL A 190 -3.87 -1.52 5.69
N GLU A 191 -2.66 -1.03 5.66
CA GLU A 191 -1.48 -1.87 5.64
C GLU A 191 -1.07 -2.21 7.07
N THR A 192 -0.75 -3.46 7.30
CA THR A 192 -0.33 -3.97 8.60
C THR A 192 0.96 -4.75 8.46
N ALA A 193 1.86 -4.54 9.41
CA ALA A 193 3.04 -5.35 9.60
C ALA A 193 2.84 -6.18 10.87
N CYS A 194 2.98 -7.49 10.78
CA CYS A 194 2.85 -8.39 11.92
C CYS A 194 4.01 -9.39 11.99
N ASP A 195 4.23 -9.92 13.18
CA ASP A 195 5.17 -11.02 13.38
C ASP A 195 4.55 -12.38 12.99
N LYS A 196 5.32 -13.46 13.10
CA LYS A 196 4.87 -14.83 12.82
C LYS A 196 3.76 -15.34 13.76
N HIS A 197 3.53 -14.67 14.88
CA HIS A 197 2.48 -14.98 15.84
C HIS A 197 1.22 -14.13 15.65
N GLY A 198 1.24 -13.19 14.70
CA GLY A 198 0.14 -12.28 14.41
C GLY A 198 0.10 -11.02 15.28
N TRP A 199 1.16 -10.73 16.05
CA TRP A 199 1.28 -9.46 16.74
C TRP A 199 1.53 -8.32 15.74
N ILE A 200 0.69 -7.29 15.79
CA ILE A 200 0.85 -6.12 14.90
C ILE A 200 1.98 -5.25 15.44
N LEU A 201 3.00 -5.04 14.59
CA LEU A 201 4.17 -4.22 14.88
C LEU A 201 4.00 -2.77 14.40
N GLY A 202 3.21 -2.58 13.36
CA GLY A 202 2.92 -1.29 12.77
C GLY A 202 1.75 -1.34 11.82
N TYR A 203 1.17 -0.18 11.55
CA TYR A 203 0.12 -0.03 10.55
C TYR A 203 0.20 1.33 9.88
N SER A 204 -0.33 1.42 8.67
CA SER A 204 -0.58 2.67 7.97
C SER A 204 -1.94 2.64 7.28
N VAL A 205 -2.53 3.81 7.10
CA VAL A 205 -3.87 3.94 6.48
C VAL A 205 -3.77 4.91 5.32
N HIS A 206 -4.22 4.45 4.16
CA HIS A 206 -4.12 5.19 2.90
C HIS A 206 -5.46 5.19 2.15
N PRO A 207 -5.66 6.09 1.18
CA PRO A 207 -6.79 6.00 0.27
C PRO A 207 -6.79 4.66 -0.47
N GLY A 208 -7.94 3.98 -0.54
CA GLY A 208 -8.03 2.62 -1.08
C GLY A 208 -7.78 2.47 -2.58
N ASN A 209 -7.49 3.54 -3.29
CA ASN A 209 -7.09 3.54 -4.70
C ASN A 209 -5.58 3.60 -4.91
N GLU A 210 -4.80 3.71 -3.84
CA GLU A 210 -3.35 3.63 -3.91
C GLU A 210 -2.90 2.17 -3.99
N HIS A 211 -1.84 1.93 -4.76
CA HIS A 211 -1.29 0.59 -4.93
C HIS A 211 -0.35 0.27 -3.77
N ASP A 212 -0.32 -0.97 -3.31
CA ASP A 212 0.48 -1.43 -2.16
C ASP A 212 1.97 -1.05 -2.27
N SER A 213 2.52 -1.06 -3.49
CA SER A 213 3.90 -0.62 -3.73
C SER A 213 4.15 0.87 -3.41
N ARG A 214 3.12 1.70 -3.39
CA ARG A 214 3.25 3.14 -3.11
C ARG A 214 3.05 3.46 -1.64
N THR A 215 2.33 2.60 -0.94
CA THR A 215 1.96 2.76 0.47
C THR A 215 2.92 2.04 1.42
N PHE A 216 3.80 1.20 0.89
CA PHE A 216 4.80 0.45 1.64
C PHE A 216 5.73 1.33 2.48
N LYS A 217 6.28 2.40 1.89
CA LYS A 217 7.29 3.24 2.54
C LYS A 217 6.84 3.81 3.89
N PRO A 218 5.65 4.44 4.02
CA PRO A 218 5.16 4.93 5.29
C PRO A 218 5.01 3.86 6.37
N LEU A 219 4.70 2.62 6.00
CA LEU A 219 4.66 1.50 6.93
C LEU A 219 6.09 1.06 7.30
N TYR A 220 6.96 0.89 6.30
CA TYR A 220 8.34 0.47 6.51
C TYR A 220 9.10 1.42 7.43
N ASP A 221 8.97 2.73 7.26
CA ASP A 221 9.59 3.73 8.13
C ASP A 221 9.17 3.61 9.62
N LYS A 222 7.98 3.06 9.88
CA LYS A 222 7.51 2.79 11.24
C LYS A 222 8.09 1.51 11.85
N ILE A 223 8.48 0.53 11.03
CA ILE A 223 8.90 -0.79 11.52
C ILE A 223 10.41 -1.05 11.36
N LYS A 224 11.12 -0.30 10.53
CA LYS A 224 12.56 -0.51 10.28
C LYS A 224 13.43 -0.40 11.54
N HIS A 225 13.00 0.34 12.55
CA HIS A 225 13.72 0.45 13.82
C HIS A 225 13.75 -0.86 14.64
N TYR A 226 12.93 -1.86 14.29
CA TYR A 226 12.99 -3.21 14.88
C TYR A 226 14.11 -4.06 14.24
N HIS A 227 14.78 -3.58 13.19
CA HIS A 227 15.86 -4.27 12.47
C HIS A 227 15.48 -5.70 12.07
N PRO A 228 14.37 -5.91 11.31
CA PRO A 228 13.99 -7.24 10.88
C PRO A 228 15.07 -7.86 9.98
N ALA A 229 15.29 -9.15 10.12
CA ALA A 229 16.17 -9.88 9.20
C ALA A 229 15.47 -10.13 7.86
N MET A 230 14.14 -10.29 7.87
CA MET A 230 13.36 -10.63 6.68
C MET A 230 12.00 -9.93 6.69
N ILE A 231 11.56 -9.47 5.51
CA ILE A 231 10.20 -8.99 5.26
C ILE A 231 9.53 -9.87 4.23
N VAL A 232 8.39 -10.45 4.62
CA VAL A 232 7.53 -11.27 3.77
C VAL A 232 6.33 -10.45 3.33
N ALA A 233 6.13 -10.29 2.03
CA ALA A 233 4.99 -9.55 1.51
C ALA A 233 4.42 -10.21 0.24
N ASP A 234 3.22 -9.83 -0.18
CA ASP A 234 2.59 -10.39 -1.36
C ASP A 234 3.18 -9.87 -2.68
N ALA A 235 2.66 -10.36 -3.82
CA ALA A 235 3.15 -9.96 -5.14
C ALA A 235 2.86 -8.49 -5.50
N GLY A 236 2.00 -7.79 -4.77
CA GLY A 236 1.71 -6.37 -4.93
C GLY A 236 2.88 -5.48 -4.54
N TYR A 237 3.67 -5.94 -3.56
CA TYR A 237 4.86 -5.24 -3.07
C TYR A 237 6.12 -5.55 -3.87
N ARG A 238 6.09 -6.53 -4.76
CA ARG A 238 7.26 -6.93 -5.55
C ARG A 238 7.59 -5.90 -6.61
N THR A 239 8.39 -4.92 -6.24
CA THR A 239 8.91 -3.88 -7.12
C THR A 239 10.40 -3.68 -6.91
N PRO A 240 11.17 -3.23 -7.92
CA PRO A 240 12.59 -2.97 -7.78
C PRO A 240 12.90 -1.98 -6.65
N ALA A 241 12.12 -0.91 -6.55
CA ALA A 241 12.34 0.13 -5.55
C ALA A 241 12.22 -0.39 -4.12
N ILE A 242 11.19 -1.21 -3.82
CA ILE A 242 11.01 -1.80 -2.49
C ILE A 242 12.12 -2.80 -2.19
N ALA A 243 12.45 -3.65 -3.16
CA ALA A 243 13.50 -4.63 -2.97
C ALA A 243 14.87 -3.98 -2.74
N HIS A 244 15.19 -2.93 -3.49
CA HIS A 244 16.43 -2.19 -3.34
C HIS A 244 16.53 -1.53 -1.95
N GLU A 245 15.48 -0.85 -1.51
CA GLU A 245 15.45 -0.23 -0.18
C GLU A 245 15.66 -1.25 0.95
N LEU A 246 14.98 -2.40 0.87
CA LEU A 246 15.14 -3.45 1.87
C LEU A 246 16.57 -4.02 1.89
N LEU A 247 17.14 -4.28 0.72
CA LEU A 247 18.50 -4.80 0.60
C LEU A 247 19.56 -3.77 1.05
N GLU A 248 19.37 -2.48 0.80
CA GLU A 248 20.25 -1.42 1.31
C GLU A 248 20.24 -1.36 2.85
N ASP A 249 19.09 -1.60 3.47
CA ASP A 249 18.96 -1.69 4.92
C ASP A 249 19.41 -3.06 5.50
N GLY A 250 19.86 -3.99 4.64
CA GLY A 250 20.29 -5.33 5.05
C GLY A 250 19.14 -6.28 5.40
N VAL A 251 17.94 -6.00 4.93
CA VAL A 251 16.71 -6.79 5.16
C VAL A 251 16.46 -7.69 3.95
N GLU A 252 16.25 -8.98 4.18
CA GLU A 252 15.94 -9.93 3.10
C GLU A 252 14.46 -9.78 2.65
N PRO A 253 14.18 -9.39 1.38
CA PRO A 253 12.83 -9.32 0.85
C PRO A 253 12.36 -10.71 0.40
N LEU A 254 11.27 -11.21 0.94
CA LEU A 254 10.66 -12.46 0.53
C LEU A 254 9.32 -12.20 -0.16
N PHE A 255 9.33 -12.26 -1.50
CA PHE A 255 8.15 -12.07 -2.34
C PHE A 255 7.78 -13.36 -3.07
N PRO A 256 6.48 -13.65 -3.29
CA PRO A 256 6.07 -14.84 -4.01
C PRO A 256 6.52 -14.78 -5.48
N TYR A 257 6.93 -15.94 -5.99
CA TYR A 257 7.24 -16.07 -7.41
C TYR A 257 5.98 -15.93 -8.25
N LYS A 258 5.96 -14.93 -9.12
CA LYS A 258 4.90 -14.77 -10.13
C LYS A 258 5.35 -15.47 -11.42
N ARG A 259 4.67 -16.58 -11.74
CA ARG A 259 4.96 -17.31 -12.99
C ARG A 259 4.66 -16.41 -14.19
N PRO A 260 5.63 -16.19 -15.11
CA PRO A 260 5.37 -15.45 -16.33
C PRO A 260 4.30 -16.15 -17.17
N MET A 261 3.35 -15.39 -17.69
CA MET A 261 2.37 -15.90 -18.65
C MET A 261 2.99 -15.93 -20.05
N THR A 262 3.74 -16.98 -20.34
CA THR A 262 4.34 -17.21 -21.67
C THR A 262 3.38 -18.05 -22.51
N LYS A 263 3.14 -17.66 -23.77
CA LYS A 263 2.36 -18.45 -24.72
C LYS A 263 3.12 -19.73 -25.08
N ASP A 264 2.41 -20.82 -25.37
CA ASP A 264 2.96 -22.17 -25.56
C ASP A 264 4.02 -22.29 -26.67
N VAL A 265 4.16 -21.32 -27.56
CA VAL A 265 5.12 -21.30 -28.70
C VAL A 265 6.43 -20.59 -28.35
N PHE A 266 6.55 -19.99 -27.14
CA PHE A 266 7.73 -19.22 -26.74
C PHE A 266 8.46 -19.89 -25.60
N PHE A 267 9.79 -19.74 -25.60
CA PHE A 267 10.61 -20.19 -24.49
C PHE A 267 10.19 -19.51 -23.18
N ARG A 268 10.21 -20.28 -22.10
CA ARG A 268 9.85 -19.78 -20.78
C ARG A 268 11.07 -19.12 -20.13
N LYS A 269 10.85 -18.19 -19.21
CA LYS A 269 11.91 -17.42 -18.55
C LYS A 269 13.03 -18.33 -17.97
N TYR A 270 12.69 -19.45 -17.37
CA TYR A 270 13.65 -20.38 -16.76
C TYR A 270 14.48 -21.19 -17.78
N GLU A 271 14.16 -21.13 -19.05
CA GLU A 271 14.92 -21.77 -20.13
C GLU A 271 16.07 -20.90 -20.62
N TYR A 272 16.10 -19.61 -20.24
CA TYR A 272 17.18 -18.69 -20.52
C TYR A 272 18.22 -18.74 -19.39
N VAL A 273 19.49 -18.75 -19.73
CA VAL A 273 20.59 -18.72 -18.77
C VAL A 273 21.15 -17.30 -18.74
N TYR A 274 21.17 -16.68 -17.56
CA TYR A 274 21.79 -15.37 -17.37
C TYR A 274 23.28 -15.52 -17.11
N ASP A 275 24.09 -14.74 -17.85
CA ASP A 275 25.55 -14.62 -17.64
C ASP A 275 25.83 -13.26 -17.00
N GLU A 276 26.16 -13.27 -15.71
CA GLU A 276 26.43 -12.09 -14.92
C GLU A 276 27.69 -11.34 -15.37
N ALA A 277 28.70 -12.06 -15.87
CA ALA A 277 29.96 -11.47 -16.30
C ALA A 277 29.84 -10.60 -17.55
N TYR A 278 28.93 -10.97 -18.44
CA TYR A 278 28.67 -10.26 -19.71
C TYR A 278 27.34 -9.51 -19.71
N ASP A 279 26.57 -9.56 -18.62
CA ASP A 279 25.22 -9.00 -18.51
C ASP A 279 24.37 -9.33 -19.75
N CYS A 280 24.23 -10.62 -20.04
CA CYS A 280 23.48 -11.11 -21.18
C CYS A 280 22.70 -12.39 -20.83
N TYR A 281 21.67 -12.69 -21.62
CA TYR A 281 20.99 -13.98 -21.57
C TYR A 281 21.37 -14.86 -22.74
N LEU A 282 21.52 -16.15 -22.47
CA LEU A 282 21.62 -17.19 -23.48
C LEU A 282 20.25 -17.84 -23.62
N CYS A 283 19.72 -17.84 -24.86
CA CYS A 283 18.49 -18.58 -25.14
C CYS A 283 18.77 -20.07 -25.37
N PRO A 284 17.77 -20.95 -25.31
CA PRO A 284 17.93 -22.39 -25.57
C PRO A 284 18.53 -22.72 -26.95
N GLU A 285 18.41 -21.82 -27.91
CA GLU A 285 19.01 -21.92 -29.25
C GLU A 285 20.43 -21.31 -29.32
N ASN A 286 21.09 -21.13 -28.17
CA ASN A 286 22.44 -20.55 -28.06
C ASN A 286 22.60 -19.15 -28.67
N GLN A 287 21.53 -18.36 -28.72
CA GLN A 287 21.61 -16.95 -29.10
C GLN A 287 21.85 -16.07 -27.89
N ILE A 288 22.73 -15.08 -28.06
CA ILE A 288 23.04 -14.09 -27.02
C ILE A 288 22.02 -12.96 -27.12
N LEU A 289 21.37 -12.68 -25.99
CA LEU A 289 20.52 -11.52 -25.83
C LEU A 289 21.26 -10.49 -24.97
N SER A 290 21.69 -9.41 -25.58
CA SER A 290 22.37 -8.32 -24.87
C SER A 290 21.37 -7.28 -24.37
N TYR A 291 21.74 -6.56 -23.31
CA TYR A 291 20.94 -5.48 -22.74
C TYR A 291 20.61 -4.44 -23.82
N ARG A 292 19.32 -4.14 -23.93
CA ARG A 292 18.80 -3.13 -24.85
C ARG A 292 18.44 -1.84 -24.16
N THR A 293 17.61 -1.93 -23.12
CA THR A 293 17.06 -0.78 -22.40
C THR A 293 16.41 -1.21 -21.09
N THR A 294 16.22 -0.25 -20.19
CA THR A 294 15.31 -0.40 -19.04
C THR A 294 14.04 0.37 -19.35
N ASN A 295 12.90 -0.28 -19.26
CA ASN A 295 11.61 0.32 -19.58
C ASN A 295 11.12 1.26 -18.46
N ARG A 296 9.96 1.90 -18.64
CA ARG A 296 9.41 2.87 -17.66
C ARG A 296 8.90 2.24 -16.38
N ASP A 297 8.72 0.93 -16.36
CA ASP A 297 8.29 0.15 -15.20
C ASP A 297 9.49 -0.42 -14.43
N GLY A 298 10.73 -0.08 -14.83
CA GLY A 298 11.97 -0.50 -14.20
C GLY A 298 12.47 -1.87 -14.63
N TYR A 299 11.91 -2.48 -15.70
CA TYR A 299 12.33 -3.79 -16.17
C TYR A 299 13.43 -3.67 -17.25
N LYS A 300 14.51 -4.44 -17.10
CA LYS A 300 15.55 -4.59 -18.10
C LYS A 300 15.06 -5.42 -19.28
N GLU A 301 15.29 -4.94 -20.49
CA GLU A 301 14.94 -5.61 -21.74
C GLU A 301 16.21 -6.05 -22.46
N TYR A 302 16.28 -7.33 -22.81
CA TYR A 302 17.39 -7.93 -23.54
C TYR A 302 16.94 -8.34 -24.93
N HIS A 303 17.81 -8.19 -25.93
CA HIS A 303 17.48 -8.42 -27.34
C HIS A 303 18.64 -9.10 -28.07
N SER A 304 18.34 -9.98 -29.01
CA SER A 304 19.37 -10.59 -29.87
C SER A 304 19.89 -9.61 -30.90
N CYS A 305 21.20 -9.62 -31.11
CA CYS A 305 21.87 -8.82 -32.13
C CYS A 305 21.99 -9.63 -33.44
N GLY A 306 20.93 -9.77 -34.21
CA GLY A 306 21.01 -10.48 -35.50
C GLY A 306 19.65 -10.64 -36.18
N ALA A 307 19.62 -10.83 -37.48
CA ALA A 307 18.42 -11.18 -38.25
C ALA A 307 18.01 -12.63 -37.96
N VAL A 308 17.50 -12.87 -36.77
CA VAL A 308 16.97 -14.18 -36.36
C VAL A 308 15.49 -14.24 -36.76
N SER A 309 15.07 -15.38 -37.29
CA SER A 309 13.71 -15.66 -37.72
C SER A 309 12.69 -15.22 -36.65
N TYR A 310 11.69 -14.46 -37.07
CA TYR A 310 10.64 -13.80 -36.26
C TYR A 310 9.88 -14.72 -35.30
N THR A 311 10.06 -16.02 -35.36
CA THR A 311 9.37 -17.01 -34.52
C THR A 311 9.96 -17.15 -33.12
N HIS A 312 11.23 -16.77 -32.85
CA HIS A 312 11.90 -16.97 -31.57
C HIS A 312 11.98 -15.72 -30.70
N LEU A 313 11.63 -14.54 -31.20
CA LEU A 313 12.06 -13.27 -30.62
C LEU A 313 10.97 -12.41 -29.99
N ARG A 314 9.76 -12.88 -29.83
CA ARG A 314 8.69 -12.12 -29.15
C ARG A 314 8.54 -12.42 -27.64
N ALA A 315 9.45 -13.16 -27.04
CA ALA A 315 9.48 -13.38 -25.60
C ALA A 315 10.45 -12.41 -24.90
N HIS A 316 10.30 -11.10 -25.07
CA HIS A 316 11.40 -10.17 -24.82
C HIS A 316 11.22 -9.26 -23.65
N GLU A 317 10.29 -9.50 -22.79
CA GLU A 317 10.26 -8.84 -21.51
C GLU A 317 10.65 -9.88 -20.46
N THR A 318 11.96 -10.01 -20.23
CA THR A 318 12.43 -10.63 -19.01
C THR A 318 12.50 -9.54 -17.97
N PRO A 319 11.55 -9.44 -17.03
CA PRO A 319 11.74 -8.63 -15.87
C PRO A 319 12.82 -9.31 -15.04
N GLU A 320 14.03 -8.75 -15.03
CA GLU A 320 15.00 -9.10 -14.01
C GLU A 320 14.59 -8.46 -12.72
N HIS A 321 14.21 -9.28 -11.81
CA HIS A 321 14.14 -8.89 -10.42
C HIS A 321 14.64 -10.03 -9.58
N LEU A 322 15.81 -9.77 -8.99
CA LEU A 322 16.38 -10.41 -7.81
C LEU A 322 16.43 -11.92 -7.85
#